data_b2c7a80d1ea50c9184932e45f049536e
#
_entry.id   b2c7a80d1ea50c9184932e45f049536e
#
_cell.length_a   1.000
_cell.length_b   1.000
_cell.length_c   1.000
_cell.angle_alpha   90.00
_cell.angle_beta   90.00
_cell.angle_gamma   90.00
#
_symmetry.space_group_name_H-M   'P 1'
#
loop_
_entity.id
_entity.type
_entity.pdbx_description
1 polymer ?
#
loop_
_entity_poly.entity_id
_entity_poly.type
_entity_poly.pdbx_seq_one_letter_code
_entity_poly.pdbx_strand_id
1 'polypeptide(L)'
;MKTDVFIGGGGIGGLTLALKLVQRGIDVILAERMAVKAPTYKGELLQPKSMQIFDGLGIYKKICDRSNEIKVLDMLELSSSLQVKDQSFMDYSVLPGKYSAAYMMHHEELKSVILKAACEYENFHYLKGTACKGYGEKTALLQKGTEKFEVEAEFFFGAEGRSSVTRKAMEIEVKQTTYNHHFLTVTFPRAENFTDGQIISTYNRFLGLFPLPDNQVRSVYLIPPGDYKELKEKPISHFHKMYTDLAPAIDGYVQQLTDWKKIQLMIPVMYHADSYVKGNKAIIGDASHAVHPMAGEGMNMAIQDADILGELTADMFEEGKKDESNLKWYEKVRYKRADHVIQLSHLAALAYSFPFKPVSYIRQRTFERMEEDPILHFKQMLNVSGLGMWKENVRDRFIQGGIMPVRMKDLTKDTKELKYYTREEDYPWKAEGLR
;
A
#
# COMPACT_ATOMS: atom_id res chain seq x y z
N MET A 1 -2.93 28.60 16.84
CA MET A 1 -2.00 28.57 15.68
C MET A 1 -2.83 28.72 14.42
N LYS A 2 -2.23 29.22 13.34
CA LYS A 2 -2.92 29.35 12.04
C LYS A 2 -2.08 28.79 10.92
N THR A 3 -2.68 28.21 9.90
CA THR A 3 -2.03 27.61 8.72
C THR A 3 -3.01 27.60 7.54
N ASP A 4 -2.52 27.32 6.34
CA ASP A 4 -3.38 27.08 5.16
C ASP A 4 -4.04 25.70 5.25
N VAL A 5 -3.24 24.67 5.55
CA VAL A 5 -3.71 23.28 5.61
C VAL A 5 -3.29 22.61 6.92
N PHE A 6 -4.26 21.99 7.58
CA PHE A 6 -4.01 21.11 8.71
C PHE A 6 -4.09 19.65 8.26
N ILE A 7 -3.09 18.83 8.64
CA ILE A 7 -3.07 17.38 8.39
C ILE A 7 -3.07 16.63 9.71
N GLY A 8 -4.07 15.81 9.94
CA GLY A 8 -4.13 14.85 11.04
C GLY A 8 -3.50 13.52 10.65
N GLY A 9 -2.40 13.12 11.30
CA GLY A 9 -1.71 11.84 11.08
C GLY A 9 -0.43 11.93 10.26
N GLY A 10 0.69 11.60 10.90
CA GLY A 10 2.05 11.55 10.34
C GLY A 10 2.45 10.16 9.82
N GLY A 11 1.53 9.43 9.20
CA GLY A 11 1.83 8.25 8.42
C GLY A 11 2.44 8.60 7.06
N ILE A 12 2.77 7.58 6.24
CA ILE A 12 3.39 7.78 4.92
C ILE A 12 2.51 8.71 4.05
N GLY A 13 1.19 8.47 3.97
CA GLY A 13 0.28 9.32 3.18
C GLY A 13 0.26 10.77 3.66
N GLY A 14 0.11 11.02 4.98
CA GLY A 14 0.09 12.36 5.54
C GLY A 14 1.40 13.13 5.34
N LEU A 15 2.55 12.46 5.50
CA LEU A 15 3.87 13.05 5.26
C LEU A 15 4.11 13.32 3.77
N THR A 16 3.66 12.43 2.88
CA THR A 16 3.75 12.65 1.42
C THR A 16 2.90 13.84 1.00
N LEU A 17 1.69 13.96 1.53
CA LEU A 17 0.81 15.11 1.29
C LEU A 17 1.44 16.41 1.79
N ALA A 18 1.96 16.41 3.02
CA ALA A 18 2.64 17.56 3.59
C ALA A 18 3.83 18.00 2.73
N LEU A 19 4.73 17.06 2.35
CA LEU A 19 5.89 17.36 1.50
C LEU A 19 5.45 18.01 0.18
N LYS A 20 4.43 17.46 -0.47
CA LYS A 20 3.91 17.99 -1.75
C LYS A 20 3.38 19.41 -1.60
N LEU A 21 2.64 19.69 -0.55
CA LEU A 21 2.06 21.01 -0.30
C LEU A 21 3.12 22.07 0.04
N VAL A 22 4.08 21.73 0.92
CA VAL A 22 5.12 22.69 1.31
C VAL A 22 6.06 23.03 0.17
N GLN A 23 6.32 22.07 -0.75
CA GLN A 23 7.08 22.33 -1.99
C GLN A 23 6.38 23.32 -2.92
N ARG A 24 5.06 23.48 -2.79
CA ARG A 24 4.24 24.43 -3.54
C ARG A 24 3.94 25.72 -2.74
N GLY A 25 4.67 25.96 -1.63
CA GLY A 25 4.60 27.20 -0.84
C GLY A 25 3.37 27.30 0.07
N ILE A 26 2.64 26.21 0.31
CA ILE A 26 1.48 26.19 1.20
C ILE A 26 1.94 25.94 2.62
N ASP A 27 1.41 26.71 3.58
CA ASP A 27 1.67 26.54 4.99
C ASP A 27 0.95 25.31 5.55
N VAL A 28 1.72 24.38 6.14
CA VAL A 28 1.19 23.10 6.62
C VAL A 28 1.52 22.88 8.10
N ILE A 29 0.49 22.60 8.90
CA ILE A 29 0.65 22.01 10.23
C ILE A 29 0.22 20.54 10.17
N LEU A 30 1.14 19.63 10.51
CA LEU A 30 0.87 18.19 10.61
C LEU A 30 0.97 17.73 12.05
N ALA A 31 -0.11 17.15 12.59
CA ALA A 31 -0.15 16.57 13.93
C ALA A 31 -0.01 15.04 13.89
N GLU A 32 0.95 14.50 14.66
CA GLU A 32 1.16 13.05 14.80
C GLU A 32 1.04 12.65 16.28
N ARG A 33 0.10 11.77 16.58
CA ARG A 33 -0.18 11.28 17.95
C ARG A 33 0.99 10.52 18.56
N MET A 34 1.71 9.73 17.76
CA MET A 34 2.79 8.87 18.23
C MET A 34 4.05 9.68 18.54
N ALA A 35 4.44 9.72 19.79
CA ALA A 35 5.69 10.37 20.21
C ALA A 35 6.93 9.49 19.97
N VAL A 36 6.77 8.16 19.96
CA VAL A 36 7.83 7.17 19.80
C VAL A 36 7.49 6.23 18.67
N LYS A 37 8.52 5.72 17.97
CA LYS A 37 8.36 4.70 16.93
C LYS A 37 7.66 3.47 17.52
N ALA A 38 6.58 3.04 16.91
CA ALA A 38 5.92 1.79 17.30
C ALA A 38 6.64 0.63 16.60
N PRO A 39 6.92 -0.48 17.30
CA PRO A 39 7.49 -1.68 16.69
C PRO A 39 6.43 -2.48 15.92
N THR A 40 5.53 -1.80 15.24
CA THR A 40 4.38 -2.43 14.57
C THR A 40 4.67 -2.55 13.08
N TYR A 41 4.49 -3.75 12.54
CA TYR A 41 4.53 -3.98 11.11
C TYR A 41 3.54 -3.08 10.39
N LYS A 42 4.01 -2.45 9.34
CA LYS A 42 3.22 -1.69 8.36
C LYS A 42 3.75 -2.01 6.97
N GLY A 43 3.08 -1.53 5.92
CA GLY A 43 3.51 -1.73 4.55
C GLY A 43 4.95 -1.27 4.31
N GLU A 44 5.71 -2.06 3.56
CA GLU A 44 7.12 -1.83 3.24
C GLU A 44 7.40 -1.94 1.75
N LEU A 45 6.43 -2.44 0.95
CA LEU A 45 6.55 -2.59 -0.50
C LEU A 45 6.10 -1.31 -1.20
N LEU A 46 6.98 -0.69 -1.94
CA LEU A 46 6.72 0.47 -2.80
C LEU A 46 6.54 0.01 -4.25
N GLN A 47 5.39 0.27 -4.80
CA GLN A 47 5.06 -0.01 -6.19
C GLN A 47 5.56 1.08 -7.16
N PRO A 48 5.71 0.78 -8.45
CA PRO A 48 6.21 1.72 -9.46
C PRO A 48 5.55 3.11 -9.45
N LYS A 49 4.23 3.21 -9.28
CA LYS A 49 3.54 4.51 -9.21
C LYS A 49 3.97 5.33 -7.99
N SER A 50 4.19 4.70 -6.85
CA SER A 50 4.71 5.38 -5.65
C SER A 50 6.13 5.90 -5.88
N MET A 51 6.96 5.13 -6.57
CA MET A 51 8.31 5.55 -6.94
C MET A 51 8.30 6.72 -7.94
N GLN A 52 7.36 6.72 -8.90
CA GLN A 52 7.13 7.85 -9.80
C GLN A 52 6.73 9.12 -9.05
N ILE A 53 5.84 9.00 -8.05
CA ILE A 53 5.43 10.13 -7.21
C ILE A 53 6.62 10.67 -6.41
N PHE A 54 7.43 9.81 -5.80
CA PHE A 54 8.61 10.21 -5.05
C PHE A 54 9.73 10.80 -5.92
N ASP A 55 9.78 10.43 -7.20
CA ASP A 55 10.67 11.08 -8.17
C ASP A 55 10.22 12.53 -8.43
N GLY A 56 8.92 12.75 -8.62
CA GLY A 56 8.33 14.09 -8.72
C GLY A 56 8.54 14.96 -7.47
N LEU A 57 8.66 14.33 -6.30
CA LEU A 57 8.96 15.00 -5.02
C LEU A 57 10.47 15.16 -4.73
N GLY A 58 11.35 14.71 -5.64
CA GLY A 58 12.80 14.85 -5.53
C GLY A 58 13.47 13.94 -4.48
N ILE A 59 12.79 12.88 -4.02
CA ILE A 59 13.33 11.96 -3.01
C ILE A 59 13.56 10.52 -3.52
N TYR A 60 13.32 10.26 -4.81
CA TYR A 60 13.49 8.96 -5.45
C TYR A 60 14.84 8.31 -5.14
N LYS A 61 15.93 9.03 -5.41
CA LYS A 61 17.29 8.52 -5.17
C LYS A 61 17.53 8.20 -3.70
N LYS A 62 17.06 9.07 -2.78
CA LYS A 62 17.19 8.85 -1.32
C LYS A 62 16.48 7.57 -0.87
N ILE A 63 15.40 7.17 -1.55
CA ILE A 63 14.66 5.94 -1.29
C ILE A 63 15.36 4.73 -1.91
N CYS A 64 15.75 4.79 -3.19
CA CYS A 64 16.47 3.69 -3.86
C CYS A 64 17.74 3.28 -3.11
N ASP A 65 18.54 4.27 -2.65
CA ASP A 65 19.80 4.03 -1.93
C ASP A 65 19.59 3.32 -0.56
N ARG A 66 18.35 3.20 -0.07
CA ARG A 66 17.98 2.62 1.23
C ARG A 66 16.96 1.49 1.12
N SER A 67 16.69 1.02 -0.06
CA SER A 67 15.71 -0.03 -0.33
C SER A 67 16.35 -1.22 -1.03
N ASN A 68 15.67 -2.36 -0.99
CA ASN A 68 15.97 -3.49 -1.84
C ASN A 68 15.06 -3.45 -3.06
N GLU A 69 15.64 -3.45 -4.26
CA GLU A 69 14.89 -3.52 -5.51
C GLU A 69 14.33 -4.93 -5.73
N ILE A 70 13.07 -5.03 -6.13
CA ILE A 70 12.40 -6.28 -6.51
C ILE A 70 12.00 -6.20 -7.97
N LYS A 71 12.58 -7.04 -8.80
CA LYS A 71 12.26 -7.13 -10.24
C LYS A 71 11.25 -8.20 -10.52
N VAL A 72 11.29 -9.28 -9.73
CA VAL A 72 10.45 -10.45 -9.92
C VAL A 72 9.86 -10.88 -8.59
N LEU A 73 8.60 -11.29 -8.60
CA LEU A 73 7.99 -12.08 -7.52
C LEU A 73 7.86 -13.52 -8.00
N ASP A 74 8.64 -14.41 -7.39
CA ASP A 74 8.61 -15.84 -7.65
C ASP A 74 7.44 -16.48 -6.89
N MET A 75 6.54 -17.15 -7.59
CA MET A 75 5.35 -17.78 -7.02
C MET A 75 5.44 -19.29 -7.15
N LEU A 76 5.67 -19.95 -6.02
CA LEU A 76 5.80 -21.39 -5.92
C LEU A 76 4.51 -22.03 -5.37
N GLU A 77 3.97 -22.96 -6.12
CA GLU A 77 2.92 -23.88 -5.63
C GLU A 77 3.53 -25.22 -5.24
N LEU A 78 3.38 -25.61 -3.98
CA LEU A 78 3.87 -26.90 -3.48
C LEU A 78 2.75 -27.93 -3.45
N SER A 79 3.14 -29.17 -3.71
CA SER A 79 2.28 -30.35 -3.52
C SER A 79 2.00 -30.61 -2.04
N SER A 80 1.12 -31.55 -1.72
CA SER A 80 0.89 -32.01 -0.34
C SER A 80 2.12 -32.66 0.30
N SER A 81 3.08 -33.13 -0.50
CA SER A 81 4.38 -33.62 -0.04
C SER A 81 5.47 -32.53 0.01
N LEU A 82 5.08 -31.27 -0.12
CA LEU A 82 5.95 -30.08 -0.06
C LEU A 82 7.05 -30.05 -1.15
N GLN A 83 6.81 -30.72 -2.27
CA GLN A 83 7.64 -30.62 -3.46
C GLN A 83 7.09 -29.52 -4.38
N VAL A 84 7.95 -28.78 -5.03
CA VAL A 84 7.55 -27.81 -6.05
C VAL A 84 6.74 -28.52 -7.13
N LYS A 85 5.51 -28.11 -7.27
CA LYS A 85 4.57 -28.63 -8.26
C LYS A 85 4.53 -27.73 -9.47
N ASP A 86 4.65 -26.43 -9.22
CA ASP A 86 4.56 -25.40 -10.23
C ASP A 86 5.25 -24.11 -9.78
N GLN A 87 5.69 -23.30 -10.76
CA GLN A 87 6.35 -22.05 -10.56
C GLN A 87 5.88 -21.04 -11.61
N SER A 88 5.54 -19.84 -11.20
CA SER A 88 5.19 -18.72 -12.08
C SER A 88 5.81 -17.44 -11.56
N PHE A 89 5.86 -16.41 -12.40
CA PHE A 89 6.55 -15.16 -12.10
C PHE A 89 5.66 -13.95 -12.34
N MET A 90 5.75 -12.98 -11.44
CA MET A 90 5.28 -11.61 -11.68
C MET A 90 6.51 -10.75 -11.96
N ASP A 91 6.75 -10.45 -13.24
CA ASP A 91 7.96 -9.77 -13.69
C ASP A 91 7.64 -8.29 -14.02
N TYR A 92 8.22 -7.38 -13.25
CA TYR A 92 8.04 -5.94 -13.45
C TYR A 92 8.69 -5.44 -14.75
N SER A 93 9.63 -6.18 -15.36
CA SER A 93 10.31 -5.80 -16.60
C SER A 93 9.36 -5.70 -17.80
N VAL A 94 8.16 -6.30 -17.72
CA VAL A 94 7.12 -6.17 -18.77
C VAL A 94 6.54 -4.75 -18.82
N LEU A 95 6.78 -3.93 -17.79
CA LEU A 95 6.38 -2.51 -17.73
C LEU A 95 7.44 -1.65 -18.45
N PRO A 96 7.08 -0.90 -19.50
CA PRO A 96 8.02 -0.01 -20.15
C PRO A 96 8.39 1.19 -19.28
N GLY A 97 9.57 1.77 -19.55
CA GLY A 97 10.01 3.01 -18.94
C GLY A 97 10.87 2.84 -17.67
N LYS A 98 11.02 3.92 -16.91
CA LYS A 98 11.93 4.04 -15.76
C LYS A 98 11.44 3.23 -14.53
N TYR A 99 10.13 3.11 -14.36
CA TYR A 99 9.53 2.54 -13.16
C TYR A 99 9.09 1.09 -13.43
N SER A 100 10.06 0.21 -13.59
CA SER A 100 9.89 -1.21 -13.92
C SER A 100 10.41 -2.15 -12.80
N ALA A 101 10.29 -1.72 -11.55
CA ALA A 101 10.61 -2.50 -10.36
C ALA A 101 9.80 -2.02 -9.17
N ALA A 102 9.56 -2.89 -8.20
CA ALA A 102 9.11 -2.52 -6.87
C ALA A 102 10.31 -2.40 -5.92
N TYR A 103 10.09 -1.77 -4.75
CA TYR A 103 11.16 -1.54 -3.78
C TYR A 103 10.69 -1.90 -2.37
N MET A 104 11.50 -2.66 -1.65
CA MET A 104 11.27 -2.95 -0.23
C MET A 104 12.11 -2.05 0.64
N MET A 105 11.47 -1.30 1.54
CA MET A 105 12.12 -0.39 2.46
C MET A 105 11.45 -0.47 3.84
N HIS A 106 12.25 -0.39 4.91
CA HIS A 106 11.69 -0.31 6.26
C HIS A 106 10.73 0.89 6.39
N HIS A 107 9.52 0.64 6.87
CA HIS A 107 8.46 1.65 6.98
C HIS A 107 8.91 2.93 7.73
N GLU A 108 9.60 2.77 8.85
CA GLU A 108 10.06 3.91 9.65
C GLU A 108 11.21 4.67 8.99
N GLU A 109 12.01 4.00 8.16
CA GLU A 109 13.04 4.67 7.38
C GLU A 109 12.41 5.51 6.26
N LEU A 110 11.42 4.98 5.56
CA LEU A 110 10.66 5.72 4.56
C LEU A 110 10.00 6.97 5.18
N LYS A 111 9.35 6.83 6.34
CA LYS A 111 8.81 7.98 7.10
C LYS A 111 9.89 9.02 7.40
N SER A 112 11.07 8.56 7.83
CA SER A 112 12.19 9.44 8.15
C SER A 112 12.68 10.22 6.93
N VAL A 113 12.77 9.56 5.76
CA VAL A 113 13.18 10.22 4.50
C VAL A 113 12.16 11.31 4.11
N ILE A 114 10.87 11.00 4.12
CA ILE A 114 9.83 11.96 3.74
C ILE A 114 9.76 13.12 4.74
N LEU A 115 9.78 12.81 6.05
CA LEU A 115 9.73 13.82 7.11
C LEU A 115 10.94 14.78 7.03
N LYS A 116 12.16 14.25 6.85
CA LYS A 116 13.35 15.07 6.71
C LYS A 116 13.25 16.01 5.51
N ALA A 117 12.74 15.51 4.38
CA ALA A 117 12.54 16.34 3.18
C ALA A 117 11.50 17.45 3.43
N ALA A 118 10.40 17.15 4.14
CA ALA A 118 9.40 18.18 4.48
C ALA A 118 9.96 19.23 5.47
N CYS A 119 10.79 18.82 6.43
CA CYS A 119 11.43 19.72 7.40
C CYS A 119 12.49 20.66 6.78
N GLU A 120 12.88 20.46 5.51
CA GLU A 120 13.75 21.40 4.78
C GLU A 120 13.00 22.73 4.43
N TYR A 121 11.65 22.75 4.57
CA TYR A 121 10.79 23.87 4.24
C TYR A 121 10.32 24.63 5.49
N GLU A 122 10.47 25.95 5.53
CA GLU A 122 10.07 26.80 6.68
C GLU A 122 8.56 26.84 6.93
N ASN A 123 7.76 26.62 5.89
CA ASN A 123 6.29 26.54 5.93
C ASN A 123 5.75 25.16 6.39
N PHE A 124 6.63 24.28 6.93
CA PHE A 124 6.22 22.99 7.51
C PHE A 124 6.37 22.97 9.03
N HIS A 125 5.27 22.72 9.72
CA HIS A 125 5.24 22.60 11.19
C HIS A 125 4.79 21.21 11.63
N TYR A 126 5.70 20.41 12.17
CA TYR A 126 5.45 19.05 12.63
C TYR A 126 5.18 19.01 14.14
N LEU A 127 3.91 18.71 14.53
CA LEU A 127 3.49 18.58 15.91
C LEU A 127 3.55 17.13 16.38
N LYS A 128 4.75 16.68 16.73
CA LYS A 128 4.98 15.32 17.26
C LYS A 128 4.38 15.14 18.65
N GLY A 129 3.77 13.98 18.92
CA GLY A 129 3.13 13.65 20.21
C GLY A 129 1.81 14.39 20.41
N THR A 130 1.21 14.90 19.33
CA THR A 130 0.00 15.70 19.34
C THR A 130 -1.15 14.98 18.65
N ALA A 131 -2.24 14.75 19.38
CA ALA A 131 -3.44 14.08 18.86
C ALA A 131 -4.50 15.10 18.43
N CYS A 132 -5.06 14.94 17.24
CA CYS A 132 -6.32 15.57 16.88
C CYS A 132 -7.44 14.89 17.67
N LYS A 133 -8.32 15.68 18.29
CA LYS A 133 -9.44 15.23 19.13
C LYS A 133 -10.80 15.51 18.52
N GLY A 134 -10.86 16.42 17.56
CA GLY A 134 -12.08 16.84 16.90
C GLY A 134 -11.87 18.10 16.09
N TYR A 135 -12.96 18.65 15.61
CA TYR A 135 -12.97 19.84 14.77
C TYR A 135 -14.07 20.82 15.26
N GLY A 136 -13.74 22.10 15.26
CA GLY A 136 -14.71 23.18 15.23
C GLY A 136 -15.08 23.53 13.79
N GLU A 137 -15.68 24.68 13.59
CA GLU A 137 -16.10 25.16 12.26
C GLU A 137 -14.88 25.42 11.35
N LYS A 138 -13.87 26.11 11.85
CA LYS A 138 -12.61 26.44 11.15
C LYS A 138 -11.37 26.06 11.94
N THR A 139 -11.49 25.17 12.91
CA THR A 139 -10.39 24.78 13.79
C THR A 139 -10.27 23.26 13.94
N ALA A 140 -9.05 22.79 14.11
CA ALA A 140 -8.76 21.46 14.62
C ALA A 140 -8.42 21.54 16.11
N LEU A 141 -9.07 20.70 16.92
CA LEU A 141 -8.88 20.62 18.37
C LEU A 141 -7.77 19.64 18.68
N LEU A 142 -6.67 20.11 19.23
CA LEU A 142 -5.46 19.31 19.45
C LEU A 142 -5.19 19.11 20.94
N GLN A 143 -4.50 18.01 21.25
CA GLN A 143 -4.02 17.70 22.59
C GLN A 143 -2.61 17.14 22.57
N LYS A 144 -1.71 17.75 23.35
CA LYS A 144 -0.34 17.27 23.61
C LYS A 144 -0.15 17.09 25.13
N GLY A 145 -0.08 15.84 25.58
CA GLY A 145 -0.14 15.56 27.01
C GLY A 145 -1.43 16.07 27.64
N THR A 146 -1.34 16.99 28.59
CA THR A 146 -2.49 17.66 29.25
C THR A 146 -2.90 18.97 28.55
N GLU A 147 -2.03 19.52 27.71
CA GLU A 147 -2.28 20.78 27.02
C GLU A 147 -3.29 20.60 25.87
N LYS A 148 -4.29 21.48 25.81
CA LYS A 148 -5.29 21.55 24.73
C LYS A 148 -5.15 22.88 24.04
N PHE A 149 -5.16 22.89 22.72
CA PHE A 149 -5.08 24.08 21.90
C PHE A 149 -5.76 23.85 20.54
N GLU A 150 -5.91 24.89 19.78
CA GLU A 150 -6.57 24.89 18.49
C GLU A 150 -5.64 25.34 17.37
N VAL A 151 -5.86 24.77 16.17
CA VAL A 151 -5.24 25.19 14.93
C VAL A 151 -6.34 25.63 13.97
N GLU A 152 -6.32 26.90 13.58
CA GLU A 152 -7.16 27.44 12.51
C GLU A 152 -6.55 27.09 11.16
N ALA A 153 -7.37 26.57 10.24
CA ALA A 153 -6.93 26.25 8.89
C ALA A 153 -8.07 26.46 7.87
N GLU A 154 -7.69 26.61 6.61
CA GLU A 154 -8.63 26.70 5.51
C GLU A 154 -9.14 25.30 5.10
N PHE A 155 -8.23 24.32 5.04
CA PHE A 155 -8.55 22.92 4.76
C PHE A 155 -8.01 21.98 5.84
N PHE A 156 -8.73 20.85 6.06
CA PHE A 156 -8.41 19.83 7.05
C PHE A 156 -8.35 18.47 6.40
N PHE A 157 -7.18 17.84 6.42
CA PHE A 157 -6.99 16.54 5.80
C PHE A 157 -6.68 15.46 6.82
N GLY A 158 -7.46 14.38 6.77
CA GLY A 158 -7.36 13.23 7.67
C GLY A 158 -6.52 12.10 7.08
N ALA A 159 -5.36 11.83 7.68
CA ALA A 159 -4.47 10.72 7.39
C ALA A 159 -4.23 9.85 8.65
N GLU A 160 -5.22 9.81 9.58
CA GLU A 160 -5.08 9.18 10.91
C GLU A 160 -5.30 7.66 10.87
N GLY A 161 -5.48 7.11 9.68
CA GLY A 161 -5.67 5.66 9.50
C GLY A 161 -7.07 5.19 9.90
N ARG A 162 -7.20 3.91 10.24
CA ARG A 162 -8.49 3.23 10.48
C ARG A 162 -9.39 3.94 11.51
N SER A 163 -8.79 4.60 12.50
CA SER A 163 -9.51 5.28 13.59
C SER A 163 -9.72 6.77 13.34
N SER A 164 -9.70 7.21 12.08
CA SER A 164 -9.69 8.61 11.70
C SER A 164 -10.74 9.45 12.44
N VAL A 165 -10.26 10.51 13.08
CA VAL A 165 -11.07 11.54 13.75
C VAL A 165 -11.71 12.43 12.70
N THR A 166 -10.98 12.72 11.61
CA THR A 166 -11.50 13.52 10.49
C THR A 166 -12.69 12.82 9.84
N ARG A 167 -12.59 11.52 9.52
CA ARG A 167 -13.71 10.74 8.96
C ARG A 167 -14.94 10.78 9.87
N LYS A 168 -14.74 10.63 11.20
CA LYS A 168 -15.83 10.73 12.17
C LYS A 168 -16.47 12.12 12.19
N ALA A 169 -15.68 13.18 12.13
CA ALA A 169 -16.18 14.56 12.07
C ALA A 169 -16.93 14.85 10.76
N MET A 170 -16.59 14.16 9.69
CA MET A 170 -17.34 14.18 8.42
C MET A 170 -18.61 13.32 8.46
N GLU A 171 -18.85 12.58 9.54
CA GLU A 171 -19.98 11.62 9.69
C GLU A 171 -20.01 10.56 8.60
N ILE A 172 -18.83 10.16 8.12
CA ILE A 172 -18.69 9.11 7.11
C ILE A 172 -18.47 7.78 7.81
N GLU A 173 -19.44 6.89 7.63
CA GLU A 173 -19.36 5.52 8.13
C GLU A 173 -18.65 4.61 7.12
N VAL A 174 -18.09 3.51 7.63
CA VAL A 174 -17.49 2.46 6.80
C VAL A 174 -18.01 1.09 7.22
N LYS A 175 -18.42 0.30 6.25
CA LYS A 175 -18.79 -1.10 6.48
C LYS A 175 -17.55 -1.96 6.35
N GLN A 176 -17.05 -2.44 7.47
CA GLN A 176 -15.85 -3.27 7.51
C GLN A 176 -16.16 -4.71 7.15
N THR A 177 -15.41 -5.27 6.20
CA THR A 177 -15.34 -6.70 5.91
C THR A 177 -14.15 -7.30 6.63
N THR A 178 -14.35 -8.39 7.36
CA THR A 178 -13.32 -9.20 8.00
C THR A 178 -13.09 -10.49 7.22
N TYR A 179 -11.93 -11.11 7.44
CA TYR A 179 -11.52 -12.32 6.74
C TYR A 179 -11.42 -13.50 7.70
N ASN A 180 -11.66 -14.70 7.20
CA ASN A 180 -11.50 -15.93 7.96
C ASN A 180 -10.05 -16.45 7.94
N HIS A 181 -9.10 -15.52 8.05
CA HIS A 181 -7.67 -15.80 8.22
C HIS A 181 -6.97 -14.58 8.81
N HIS A 182 -5.83 -14.84 9.45
CA HIS A 182 -4.91 -13.82 9.96
C HIS A 182 -3.52 -14.05 9.37
N PHE A 183 -2.59 -13.12 9.63
CA PHE A 183 -1.20 -13.30 9.26
C PHE A 183 -0.29 -13.19 10.47
N LEU A 184 0.74 -14.03 10.51
CA LEU A 184 1.94 -13.79 11.29
C LEU A 184 2.92 -13.03 10.42
N THR A 185 3.51 -11.97 10.97
CA THR A 185 4.54 -11.20 10.27
C THR A 185 5.73 -10.96 11.16
N VAL A 186 6.92 -11.10 10.63
CA VAL A 186 8.17 -10.94 11.35
C VAL A 186 9.31 -10.65 10.37
N THR A 187 10.36 -10.01 10.90
CA THR A 187 11.62 -9.81 10.19
C THR A 187 12.71 -10.66 10.84
N PHE A 188 13.52 -11.32 10.01
CA PHE A 188 14.68 -12.09 10.42
C PHE A 188 15.78 -11.98 9.33
N PRO A 189 17.05 -12.35 9.65
CA PRO A 189 18.14 -12.33 8.65
C PRO A 189 17.86 -13.27 7.48
N ARG A 190 18.43 -12.97 6.33
CA ARG A 190 18.38 -13.77 5.10
C ARG A 190 19.74 -13.97 4.48
N ALA A 191 19.84 -14.92 3.57
CA ALA A 191 21.02 -15.09 2.71
C ALA A 191 21.19 -13.87 1.78
N GLU A 192 22.42 -13.49 1.48
CA GLU A 192 22.73 -12.34 0.61
C GLU A 192 22.20 -12.50 -0.80
N ASN A 193 22.20 -13.73 -1.32
CA ASN A 193 21.71 -14.06 -2.65
C ASN A 193 20.18 -14.14 -2.77
N PHE A 194 19.43 -13.97 -1.69
CA PHE A 194 17.98 -13.87 -1.73
C PHE A 194 17.60 -12.41 -2.01
N THR A 195 17.47 -12.02 -3.28
CA THR A 195 17.32 -10.63 -3.76
C THR A 195 15.90 -10.27 -4.19
N ASP A 196 15.12 -11.26 -4.62
CA ASP A 196 13.76 -11.06 -5.11
C ASP A 196 12.70 -11.59 -4.15
N GLY A 197 11.44 -11.17 -4.35
CA GLY A 197 10.35 -11.61 -3.51
C GLY A 197 9.91 -13.03 -3.85
N GLN A 198 9.44 -13.77 -2.84
CA GLN A 198 8.95 -15.12 -3.03
C GLN A 198 7.62 -15.34 -2.34
N ILE A 199 6.66 -15.92 -3.03
CA ILE A 199 5.37 -16.36 -2.51
C ILE A 199 5.30 -17.88 -2.63
N ILE A 200 5.18 -18.56 -1.51
CA ILE A 200 5.14 -20.02 -1.44
C ILE A 200 3.77 -20.43 -0.91
N SER A 201 3.06 -21.28 -1.63
CA SER A 201 1.74 -21.71 -1.26
C SER A 201 1.51 -23.21 -1.45
N THR A 202 0.58 -23.74 -0.68
CA THR A 202 -0.07 -25.01 -0.89
C THR A 202 -1.58 -24.76 -0.99
N TYR A 203 -2.39 -25.80 -1.01
CA TYR A 203 -3.85 -25.63 -0.99
C TYR A 203 -4.38 -24.94 0.29
N ASN A 204 -3.64 -24.90 1.39
CA ASN A 204 -4.06 -24.37 2.70
C ASN A 204 -2.96 -23.65 3.49
N ARG A 205 -1.78 -23.43 2.91
CA ARG A 205 -0.69 -22.65 3.51
C ARG A 205 -0.24 -21.56 2.57
N PHE A 206 0.22 -20.47 3.15
CA PHE A 206 0.79 -19.34 2.41
C PHE A 206 1.94 -18.74 3.21
N LEU A 207 3.07 -18.52 2.55
CA LEU A 207 4.23 -17.81 3.07
C LEU A 207 4.73 -16.84 2.01
N GLY A 208 4.72 -15.55 2.32
CA GLY A 208 5.41 -14.52 1.56
C GLY A 208 6.75 -14.18 2.21
N LEU A 209 7.81 -14.09 1.41
CA LEU A 209 9.15 -13.68 1.81
C LEU A 209 9.59 -12.51 0.94
N PHE A 210 9.90 -11.38 1.54
CA PHE A 210 10.25 -10.15 0.83
C PHE A 210 11.58 -9.61 1.37
N PRO A 211 12.63 -9.52 0.53
CA PRO A 211 13.94 -9.07 0.94
C PRO A 211 13.91 -7.59 1.33
N LEU A 212 14.37 -7.29 2.52
CA LEU A 212 14.60 -5.95 3.05
C LEU A 212 16.09 -5.59 2.97
N PRO A 213 16.46 -4.31 3.10
CA PRO A 213 17.85 -3.90 3.33
C PRO A 213 18.49 -4.60 4.52
N ASP A 214 19.80 -4.46 4.67
CA ASP A 214 20.58 -4.98 5.78
C ASP A 214 20.51 -6.53 5.94
N ASN A 215 20.42 -7.25 4.81
CA ASN A 215 20.29 -8.70 4.76
C ASN A 215 19.15 -9.23 5.64
N GLN A 216 18.04 -8.51 5.65
CA GLN A 216 16.82 -8.90 6.34
C GLN A 216 15.77 -9.41 5.36
N VAL A 217 14.84 -10.23 5.84
CA VAL A 217 13.64 -10.62 5.11
C VAL A 217 12.40 -10.34 5.94
N ARG A 218 11.40 -9.75 5.31
CA ARG A 218 10.05 -9.65 5.84
C ARG A 218 9.27 -10.87 5.43
N SER A 219 8.67 -11.54 6.40
CA SER A 219 7.78 -12.66 6.14
C SER A 219 6.33 -12.36 6.51
N VAL A 220 5.42 -12.99 5.77
CA VAL A 220 3.98 -12.97 6.01
C VAL A 220 3.46 -14.40 5.88
N TYR A 221 2.99 -14.99 6.97
CA TYR A 221 2.50 -16.37 7.03
C TYR A 221 1.00 -16.39 7.38
N LEU A 222 0.18 -17.04 6.57
CA LEU A 222 -1.26 -17.14 6.78
C LEU A 222 -1.60 -18.20 7.83
N ILE A 223 -2.46 -17.84 8.79
CA ILE A 223 -2.99 -18.73 9.84
C ILE A 223 -4.51 -18.57 9.93
N PRO A 224 -5.24 -19.60 10.41
CA PRO A 224 -6.64 -19.47 10.82
C PRO A 224 -6.85 -18.46 11.96
N PRO A 225 -8.04 -17.84 12.07
CA PRO A 225 -8.38 -17.00 13.21
C PRO A 225 -8.33 -17.80 14.52
N GLY A 226 -7.70 -17.21 15.54
CA GLY A 226 -7.58 -17.86 16.86
C GLY A 226 -6.26 -18.60 17.07
N ASP A 227 -5.67 -19.19 16.04
CA ASP A 227 -4.47 -20.04 16.15
C ASP A 227 -3.27 -19.33 16.77
N TYR A 228 -3.16 -18.01 16.64
CA TYR A 228 -2.02 -17.26 17.20
C TYR A 228 -1.86 -17.46 18.71
N LYS A 229 -2.97 -17.55 19.46
CA LYS A 229 -2.94 -17.77 20.91
C LYS A 229 -2.34 -19.14 21.23
N GLU A 230 -2.80 -20.19 20.54
CA GLU A 230 -2.30 -21.56 20.74
C GLU A 230 -0.85 -21.73 20.29
N LEU A 231 -0.49 -21.08 19.16
CA LEU A 231 0.88 -21.11 18.63
C LEU A 231 1.89 -20.52 19.60
N LYS A 232 1.53 -19.45 20.31
CA LYS A 232 2.41 -18.82 21.32
C LYS A 232 2.66 -19.67 22.56
N GLU A 233 1.83 -20.65 22.83
CA GLU A 233 2.01 -21.62 23.92
C GLU A 233 2.99 -22.75 23.53
N LYS A 234 3.27 -22.91 22.22
CA LYS A 234 4.21 -23.89 21.71
C LYS A 234 5.65 -23.34 21.75
N PRO A 235 6.66 -24.25 21.83
CA PRO A 235 8.05 -23.85 21.68
C PRO A 235 8.27 -23.09 20.36
N ILE A 236 9.17 -22.10 20.36
CA ILE A 236 9.48 -21.30 19.15
C ILE A 236 9.97 -22.18 17.98
N SER A 237 10.56 -23.34 18.24
CA SER A 237 10.93 -24.32 17.22
C SER A 237 9.75 -24.81 16.39
N HIS A 238 8.52 -24.78 16.92
CA HIS A 238 7.34 -25.07 16.14
C HIS A 238 7.12 -24.03 15.02
N PHE A 239 7.31 -22.76 15.35
CA PHE A 239 7.27 -21.68 14.36
C PHE A 239 8.38 -21.86 13.30
N HIS A 240 9.60 -22.16 13.71
CA HIS A 240 10.71 -22.42 12.79
C HIS A 240 10.34 -23.52 11.79
N LYS A 241 9.79 -24.63 12.30
CA LYS A 241 9.36 -25.76 11.47
C LYS A 241 8.26 -25.36 10.47
N MET A 242 7.27 -24.57 10.88
CA MET A 242 6.22 -24.08 9.98
C MET A 242 6.80 -23.36 8.77
N TYR A 243 7.89 -22.60 8.97
CA TYR A 243 8.55 -21.82 7.94
C TYR A 243 9.48 -22.67 7.08
N THR A 244 10.32 -23.50 7.70
CA THR A 244 11.29 -24.34 6.98
C THR A 244 10.62 -25.48 6.20
N ASP A 245 9.44 -25.93 6.62
CA ASP A 245 8.62 -26.87 5.85
C ASP A 245 8.24 -26.32 4.47
N LEU A 246 7.93 -25.00 4.37
CA LEU A 246 7.56 -24.35 3.11
C LEU A 246 8.78 -23.81 2.35
N ALA A 247 9.77 -23.30 3.06
CA ALA A 247 10.94 -22.64 2.51
C ALA A 247 12.22 -23.21 3.15
N PRO A 248 12.72 -24.39 2.74
CA PRO A 248 13.93 -24.98 3.33
C PRO A 248 15.16 -24.06 3.24
N ALA A 249 15.22 -23.17 2.26
CA ALA A 249 16.33 -22.25 2.05
C ALA A 249 16.50 -21.21 3.19
N ILE A 250 15.50 -21.01 4.06
CA ILE A 250 15.62 -20.10 5.21
C ILE A 250 16.06 -20.81 6.50
N ASP A 251 16.39 -22.10 6.42
CA ASP A 251 16.92 -22.84 7.55
C ASP A 251 18.23 -22.21 8.05
N GLY A 252 18.44 -22.16 9.35
CA GLY A 252 19.54 -21.43 9.97
C GLY A 252 19.29 -19.93 10.15
N TYR A 253 18.46 -19.32 9.32
CA TYR A 253 18.10 -17.89 9.43
C TYR A 253 16.88 -17.64 10.30
N VAL A 254 15.80 -18.37 10.08
CA VAL A 254 14.56 -18.22 10.88
C VAL A 254 14.78 -18.65 12.34
N GLN A 255 15.71 -19.52 12.66
CA GLN A 255 16.08 -19.95 14.02
C GLN A 255 16.71 -18.81 14.85
N GLN A 256 17.17 -17.73 14.22
CA GLN A 256 17.64 -16.54 14.96
C GLN A 256 16.49 -15.77 15.64
N LEU A 257 15.24 -16.11 15.31
CA LEU A 257 14.08 -15.69 16.08
C LEU A 257 13.93 -16.59 17.32
N THR A 258 14.21 -16.04 18.49
CA THR A 258 14.21 -16.79 19.75
C THR A 258 12.99 -16.49 20.63
N ASP A 259 12.16 -15.50 20.26
CA ASP A 259 11.04 -15.04 21.08
C ASP A 259 9.80 -14.73 20.23
N TRP A 260 8.66 -15.30 20.63
CA TRP A 260 7.34 -15.03 20.08
C TRP A 260 6.94 -13.55 20.12
N LYS A 261 7.50 -12.76 21.03
CA LYS A 261 7.22 -11.30 21.12
C LYS A 261 7.62 -10.52 19.88
N LYS A 262 8.56 -11.05 19.09
CA LYS A 262 8.97 -10.44 17.82
C LYS A 262 7.99 -10.71 16.67
N ILE A 263 7.13 -11.72 16.84
CA ILE A 263 6.15 -12.14 15.83
C ILE A 263 4.85 -11.39 16.07
N GLN A 264 4.39 -10.68 15.06
CA GLN A 264 3.20 -9.85 15.17
C GLN A 264 2.02 -10.52 14.47
N LEU A 265 0.85 -10.42 15.10
CA LEU A 265 -0.42 -10.79 14.50
C LEU A 265 -0.97 -9.61 13.68
N MET A 266 -1.25 -9.85 12.42
CA MET A 266 -1.94 -8.91 11.55
C MET A 266 -3.32 -9.46 11.21
N ILE A 267 -4.35 -8.71 11.56
CA ILE A 267 -5.75 -9.02 11.26
C ILE A 267 -6.17 -8.18 10.06
N PRO A 268 -6.38 -8.82 8.90
CA PRO A 268 -6.78 -8.10 7.69
C PRO A 268 -8.21 -7.59 7.81
N VAL A 269 -8.43 -6.39 7.30
CA VAL A 269 -9.75 -5.80 7.16
C VAL A 269 -9.83 -5.11 5.80
N MET A 270 -11.04 -4.98 5.29
CA MET A 270 -11.31 -4.25 4.06
C MET A 270 -12.53 -3.35 4.26
N TYR A 271 -12.46 -2.13 3.78
CA TYR A 271 -13.59 -1.22 3.65
C TYR A 271 -13.28 -0.13 2.62
N HIS A 272 -14.33 0.50 2.14
CA HIS A 272 -14.29 1.63 1.25
C HIS A 272 -15.32 2.65 1.78
N ALA A 273 -14.88 3.87 2.08
CA ALA A 273 -15.78 4.94 2.51
C ALA A 273 -16.62 5.42 1.31
N ASP A 274 -17.89 5.75 1.56
CA ASP A 274 -18.81 6.19 0.49
C ASP A 274 -18.45 7.55 -0.09
N SER A 275 -17.70 8.36 0.65
CA SER A 275 -17.17 9.67 0.21
C SER A 275 -15.81 9.94 0.86
N TYR A 276 -14.96 10.70 0.16
CA TYR A 276 -13.66 11.13 0.67
C TYR A 276 -13.63 12.59 1.07
N VAL A 277 -14.68 13.34 0.75
CA VAL A 277 -14.74 14.80 0.91
C VAL A 277 -16.08 15.24 1.49
N LYS A 278 -16.05 16.13 2.47
CA LYS A 278 -17.23 16.83 3.00
C LYS A 278 -16.83 18.25 3.47
N GLY A 279 -17.36 19.27 2.80
CA GLY A 279 -16.97 20.66 3.07
C GLY A 279 -15.48 20.85 2.79
N ASN A 280 -14.81 21.55 3.65
CA ASN A 280 -13.37 21.79 3.59
C ASN A 280 -12.51 20.65 4.16
N LYS A 281 -13.08 19.43 4.29
CA LYS A 281 -12.38 18.26 4.83
C LYS A 281 -12.24 17.17 3.77
N ALA A 282 -11.06 16.51 3.74
CA ALA A 282 -10.83 15.30 2.97
C ALA A 282 -10.09 14.25 3.78
N ILE A 283 -10.22 12.98 3.39
CA ILE A 283 -9.56 11.83 4.03
C ILE A 283 -8.75 11.03 3.01
N ILE A 284 -7.58 10.50 3.43
CA ILE A 284 -6.66 9.73 2.59
C ILE A 284 -6.21 8.43 3.28
N GLY A 285 -5.79 7.46 2.48
CA GLY A 285 -5.27 6.17 2.94
C GLY A 285 -6.28 5.40 3.79
N ASP A 286 -5.81 4.74 4.86
CA ASP A 286 -6.69 3.97 5.75
C ASP A 286 -7.79 4.83 6.43
N ALA A 287 -7.79 6.15 6.30
CA ALA A 287 -8.92 6.97 6.72
C ALA A 287 -10.09 6.87 5.73
N SER A 288 -9.83 6.68 4.44
CA SER A 288 -10.84 6.55 3.38
C SER A 288 -11.08 5.10 2.94
N HIS A 289 -10.06 4.29 2.90
CA HIS A 289 -10.16 2.90 2.43
C HIS A 289 -9.10 2.01 3.09
N ALA A 290 -9.47 0.81 3.45
CA ALA A 290 -8.54 -0.24 3.86
C ALA A 290 -8.61 -1.39 2.87
N VAL A 291 -7.46 -1.86 2.44
CA VAL A 291 -7.30 -2.93 1.47
C VAL A 291 -6.69 -4.16 2.14
N HIS A 292 -7.03 -5.34 1.66
CA HIS A 292 -6.42 -6.57 2.15
C HIS A 292 -4.89 -6.56 1.90
N PRO A 293 -4.04 -6.97 2.84
CA PRO A 293 -2.58 -6.83 2.72
C PRO A 293 -1.95 -7.74 1.66
N MET A 294 -2.67 -8.70 1.08
CA MET A 294 -2.15 -9.68 0.12
C MET A 294 -1.46 -9.05 -1.09
N ALA A 295 -1.95 -7.91 -1.56
CA ALA A 295 -1.35 -7.21 -2.69
C ALA A 295 -0.30 -6.15 -2.29
N GLY A 296 -0.11 -5.88 -0.98
CA GLY A 296 0.84 -4.87 -0.51
C GLY A 296 0.45 -3.42 -0.83
N GLU A 297 -0.82 -3.13 -1.15
CA GLU A 297 -1.25 -1.87 -1.77
C GLU A 297 -1.64 -0.75 -0.80
N GLY A 298 -1.89 -1.02 0.48
CA GLY A 298 -2.44 0.00 1.39
C GLY A 298 -1.59 1.28 1.48
N MET A 299 -0.28 1.13 1.60
CA MET A 299 0.65 2.28 1.62
C MET A 299 0.72 2.98 0.26
N ASN A 300 0.76 2.23 -0.82
CA ASN A 300 0.82 2.76 -2.19
C ASN A 300 -0.43 3.57 -2.55
N MET A 301 -1.60 3.11 -2.13
CA MET A 301 -2.86 3.84 -2.29
C MET A 301 -2.82 5.17 -1.54
N ALA A 302 -2.32 5.19 -0.30
CA ALA A 302 -2.20 6.42 0.50
C ALA A 302 -1.22 7.44 -0.12
N ILE A 303 -0.13 6.98 -0.74
CA ILE A 303 0.81 7.84 -1.48
C ILE A 303 0.13 8.45 -2.71
N GLN A 304 -0.63 7.65 -3.46
CA GLN A 304 -1.39 8.14 -4.62
C GLN A 304 -2.51 9.10 -4.24
N ASP A 305 -3.19 8.89 -3.11
CA ASP A 305 -4.18 9.83 -2.58
C ASP A 305 -3.52 11.17 -2.25
N ALA A 306 -2.37 11.12 -1.58
CA ALA A 306 -1.60 12.30 -1.20
C ALA A 306 -1.12 13.09 -2.43
N ASP A 307 -0.75 12.41 -3.49
CA ASP A 307 -0.32 13.04 -4.75
C ASP A 307 -1.47 13.82 -5.39
N ILE A 308 -2.63 13.18 -5.58
CA ILE A 308 -3.79 13.80 -6.25
C ILE A 308 -4.36 14.94 -5.40
N LEU A 309 -4.58 14.69 -4.09
CA LEU A 309 -5.11 15.73 -3.20
C LEU A 309 -4.13 16.90 -3.04
N GLY A 310 -2.84 16.61 -2.96
CA GLY A 310 -1.80 17.62 -2.84
C GLY A 310 -1.68 18.51 -4.08
N GLU A 311 -1.70 17.93 -5.29
CA GLU A 311 -1.65 18.69 -6.53
C GLU A 311 -2.91 19.56 -6.69
N LEU A 312 -4.11 18.99 -6.43
CA LEU A 312 -5.35 19.73 -6.47
C LEU A 312 -5.34 20.93 -5.53
N THR A 313 -4.97 20.70 -4.27
CA THR A 313 -4.94 21.76 -3.26
C THR A 313 -3.92 22.84 -3.66
N ALA A 314 -2.76 22.46 -4.16
CA ALA A 314 -1.75 23.40 -4.61
C ALA A 314 -2.28 24.30 -5.74
N ASP A 315 -2.93 23.72 -6.74
CA ASP A 315 -3.51 24.49 -7.84
C ASP A 315 -4.65 25.42 -7.37
N MET A 316 -5.47 24.96 -6.40
CA MET A 316 -6.52 25.80 -5.77
C MET A 316 -5.92 27.05 -5.10
N PHE A 317 -4.80 26.91 -4.40
CA PHE A 317 -4.11 28.05 -3.78
C PHE A 317 -3.44 28.96 -4.81
N GLU A 318 -2.75 28.37 -5.80
CA GLU A 318 -2.05 29.11 -6.84
C GLU A 318 -3.00 29.95 -7.71
N GLU A 319 -4.19 29.42 -8.04
CA GLU A 319 -5.21 30.13 -8.81
C GLU A 319 -6.12 31.03 -7.96
N GLY A 320 -5.99 30.97 -6.62
CA GLY A 320 -6.90 31.68 -5.70
C GLY A 320 -8.34 31.14 -5.69
N LYS A 321 -8.56 29.94 -6.21
CA LYS A 321 -9.86 29.27 -6.35
C LYS A 321 -10.09 28.25 -5.23
N LYS A 322 -10.29 28.73 -4.03
CA LYS A 322 -10.35 27.93 -2.81
C LYS A 322 -11.76 27.46 -2.44
N ASP A 323 -12.67 27.37 -3.40
CA ASP A 323 -13.99 26.78 -3.17
C ASP A 323 -13.84 25.30 -2.79
N GLU A 324 -14.39 24.93 -1.63
CA GLU A 324 -14.31 23.57 -1.09
C GLU A 324 -14.91 22.50 -2.02
N SER A 325 -15.84 22.89 -2.90
CA SER A 325 -16.42 21.98 -3.88
C SER A 325 -15.39 21.44 -4.87
N ASN A 326 -14.26 22.12 -5.06
CA ASN A 326 -13.16 21.65 -5.88
C ASN A 326 -12.51 20.36 -5.33
N LEU A 327 -12.55 20.13 -4.01
CA LEU A 327 -12.04 18.89 -3.42
C LEU A 327 -12.72 17.63 -3.99
N LYS A 328 -13.91 17.75 -4.58
CA LYS A 328 -14.58 16.64 -5.26
C LYS A 328 -13.82 16.09 -6.46
N TRP A 329 -12.89 16.84 -7.04
CA TRP A 329 -11.98 16.32 -8.09
C TRP A 329 -11.11 15.19 -7.56
N TYR A 330 -10.57 15.33 -6.35
CA TYR A 330 -9.82 14.27 -5.69
C TYR A 330 -10.64 12.98 -5.58
N GLU A 331 -11.86 13.08 -5.06
CA GLU A 331 -12.78 11.94 -4.93
C GLU A 331 -13.11 11.32 -6.30
N LYS A 332 -13.42 12.15 -7.32
CA LYS A 332 -13.73 11.70 -8.69
C LYS A 332 -12.61 10.86 -9.31
N VAL A 333 -11.35 11.28 -9.09
CA VAL A 333 -10.17 10.56 -9.61
C VAL A 333 -9.89 9.31 -8.80
N ARG A 334 -9.86 9.42 -7.47
CA ARG A 334 -9.33 8.35 -6.61
C ARG A 334 -10.34 7.24 -6.32
N TYR A 335 -11.63 7.57 -6.19
CA TYR A 335 -12.65 6.60 -5.76
C TYR A 335 -12.67 5.34 -6.64
N LYS A 336 -12.76 5.49 -7.96
CA LYS A 336 -12.80 4.36 -8.91
C LYS A 336 -11.51 3.55 -8.93
N ARG A 337 -10.36 4.23 -8.79
CA ARG A 337 -9.05 3.56 -8.76
C ARG A 337 -8.88 2.77 -7.48
N ALA A 338 -9.26 3.34 -6.34
CA ALA A 338 -9.25 2.67 -5.05
C ALA A 338 -10.19 1.45 -5.04
N ASP A 339 -11.41 1.58 -5.54
CA ASP A 339 -12.37 0.47 -5.66
C ASP A 339 -11.78 -0.70 -6.46
N HIS A 340 -11.13 -0.41 -7.59
CA HIS A 340 -10.48 -1.44 -8.40
C HIS A 340 -9.37 -2.20 -7.64
N VAL A 341 -8.49 -1.49 -6.95
CA VAL A 341 -7.40 -2.11 -6.15
C VAL A 341 -7.96 -2.93 -4.99
N ILE A 342 -9.00 -2.43 -4.31
CA ILE A 342 -9.70 -3.14 -3.23
C ILE A 342 -10.26 -4.47 -3.76
N GLN A 343 -10.93 -4.46 -4.92
CA GLN A 343 -11.49 -5.67 -5.53
C GLN A 343 -10.40 -6.66 -5.93
N LEU A 344 -9.31 -6.22 -6.57
CA LEU A 344 -8.19 -7.11 -6.93
C LEU A 344 -7.54 -7.74 -5.69
N SER A 345 -7.32 -6.95 -4.65
CA SER A 345 -6.75 -7.44 -3.39
C SER A 345 -7.67 -8.41 -2.67
N HIS A 346 -8.99 -8.19 -2.73
CA HIS A 346 -9.98 -9.11 -2.20
C HIS A 346 -9.97 -10.46 -2.94
N LEU A 347 -9.95 -10.44 -4.27
CA LEU A 347 -9.85 -11.66 -5.09
C LEU A 347 -8.56 -12.45 -4.80
N ALA A 348 -7.42 -11.75 -4.69
CA ALA A 348 -6.17 -12.38 -4.30
C ALA A 348 -6.25 -13.01 -2.90
N ALA A 349 -6.87 -12.32 -1.94
CA ALA A 349 -7.09 -12.85 -0.60
C ALA A 349 -7.90 -14.15 -0.62
N LEU A 350 -9.00 -14.19 -1.37
CA LEU A 350 -9.82 -15.38 -1.52
C LEU A 350 -9.06 -16.53 -2.21
N ALA A 351 -8.28 -16.22 -3.24
CA ALA A 351 -7.50 -17.23 -3.98
C ALA A 351 -6.48 -17.96 -3.10
N TYR A 352 -5.92 -17.30 -2.08
CA TYR A 352 -4.93 -17.90 -1.16
C TYR A 352 -5.48 -18.38 0.17
N SER A 353 -6.64 -17.87 0.61
CA SER A 353 -7.17 -18.21 1.93
C SER A 353 -8.27 -19.26 1.92
N PHE A 354 -8.83 -19.62 0.76
CA PHE A 354 -9.89 -20.60 0.67
C PHE A 354 -9.33 -22.02 0.65
N PRO A 355 -9.47 -22.82 1.76
CA PRO A 355 -8.78 -24.08 1.92
C PRO A 355 -9.49 -25.23 1.16
N PHE A 356 -9.75 -25.05 -0.11
CA PHE A 356 -10.42 -26.02 -0.97
C PHE A 356 -9.53 -26.37 -2.17
N LYS A 357 -9.11 -27.64 -2.28
CA LYS A 357 -8.17 -28.09 -3.28
C LYS A 357 -8.46 -27.66 -4.73
N PRO A 358 -9.72 -27.70 -5.22
CA PRO A 358 -10.04 -27.19 -6.56
C PRO A 358 -9.69 -25.71 -6.75
N VAL A 359 -9.79 -24.86 -5.70
CA VAL A 359 -9.42 -23.44 -5.78
C VAL A 359 -7.91 -23.28 -5.97
N SER A 360 -7.09 -24.06 -5.29
CA SER A 360 -5.63 -24.02 -5.53
C SER A 360 -5.26 -24.43 -6.96
N TYR A 361 -5.95 -25.42 -7.52
CA TYR A 361 -5.74 -25.81 -8.91
C TYR A 361 -6.14 -24.70 -9.90
N ILE A 362 -7.29 -24.07 -9.68
CA ILE A 362 -7.75 -22.92 -10.50
C ILE A 362 -6.77 -21.77 -10.37
N ARG A 363 -6.32 -21.43 -9.14
CA ARG A 363 -5.33 -20.38 -8.88
C ARG A 363 -4.05 -20.64 -9.65
N GLN A 364 -3.46 -21.84 -9.51
CA GLN A 364 -2.27 -22.26 -10.20
C GLN A 364 -2.41 -22.07 -11.71
N ARG A 365 -3.44 -22.67 -12.30
CA ARG A 365 -3.71 -22.58 -13.75
C ARG A 365 -3.89 -21.14 -14.21
N THR A 366 -4.51 -20.31 -13.40
CA THR A 366 -4.68 -18.88 -13.71
C THR A 366 -3.35 -18.16 -13.77
N PHE A 367 -2.45 -18.39 -12.82
CA PHE A 367 -1.13 -17.74 -12.80
C PHE A 367 -0.24 -18.24 -13.96
N GLU A 368 -0.17 -19.55 -14.22
CA GLU A 368 0.50 -20.09 -15.40
C GLU A 368 0.05 -19.39 -16.69
N ARG A 369 -1.27 -19.32 -16.89
CA ARG A 369 -1.85 -18.69 -18.08
C ARG A 369 -1.63 -17.19 -18.14
N MET A 370 -1.58 -16.52 -17.01
CA MET A 370 -1.31 -15.09 -16.94
C MET A 370 0.14 -14.78 -17.30
N GLU A 371 1.08 -15.64 -16.93
CA GLU A 371 2.50 -15.51 -17.30
C GLU A 371 2.74 -15.86 -18.77
N GLU A 372 2.16 -16.95 -19.27
CA GLU A 372 2.29 -17.39 -20.67
C GLU A 372 1.67 -16.41 -21.67
N ASP A 373 0.65 -15.64 -21.28
CA ASP A 373 -0.03 -14.66 -22.14
C ASP A 373 0.56 -13.27 -21.92
N PRO A 374 1.36 -12.72 -22.86
CA PRO A 374 2.06 -11.45 -22.64
C PRO A 374 1.13 -10.27 -22.35
N ILE A 375 -0.11 -10.31 -22.86
CA ILE A 375 -1.08 -9.23 -22.61
C ILE A 375 -1.69 -9.37 -21.22
N LEU A 376 -1.96 -10.58 -20.74
CA LEU A 376 -2.45 -10.80 -19.38
C LEU A 376 -1.37 -10.48 -18.36
N HIS A 377 -0.13 -10.89 -18.59
CA HIS A 377 1.00 -10.56 -17.74
C HIS A 377 1.18 -9.04 -17.63
N PHE A 378 1.19 -8.34 -18.76
CA PHE A 378 1.24 -6.87 -18.76
C PHE A 378 0.05 -6.25 -18.01
N LYS A 379 -1.19 -6.73 -18.22
CA LYS A 379 -2.37 -6.25 -17.48
C LYS A 379 -2.22 -6.43 -15.97
N GLN A 380 -1.77 -7.60 -15.54
CA GLN A 380 -1.53 -7.88 -14.13
C GLN A 380 -0.52 -6.89 -13.54
N MET A 381 0.64 -6.76 -14.19
CA MET A 381 1.70 -5.88 -13.71
C MET A 381 1.31 -4.41 -13.77
N LEU A 382 0.57 -3.98 -14.80
CA LEU A 382 0.01 -2.62 -14.89
C LEU A 382 -0.89 -2.30 -13.69
N ASN A 383 -1.84 -3.18 -13.36
CA ASN A 383 -2.77 -2.99 -12.26
C ASN A 383 -2.06 -3.00 -10.89
N VAL A 384 -1.11 -3.92 -10.67
CA VAL A 384 -0.34 -4.03 -9.43
C VAL A 384 0.63 -2.85 -9.28
N SER A 385 1.23 -2.37 -10.37
CA SER A 385 2.17 -1.24 -10.32
C SER A 385 1.52 0.09 -9.96
N GLY A 386 0.20 0.21 -10.12
CA GLY A 386 -0.55 1.47 -9.97
C GLY A 386 -0.32 2.48 -11.09
N LEU A 387 0.48 2.14 -12.12
CA LEU A 387 0.76 3.03 -13.25
C LEU A 387 -0.44 3.21 -14.19
N GLY A 388 -1.39 2.29 -14.15
CA GLY A 388 -2.61 2.34 -14.97
C GLY A 388 -3.66 1.37 -14.46
N MET A 389 -4.80 1.33 -15.14
CA MET A 389 -5.89 0.42 -14.82
C MET A 389 -6.44 -0.21 -16.11
N TRP A 390 -6.31 -1.51 -16.24
CA TRP A 390 -6.84 -2.24 -17.37
C TRP A 390 -7.53 -3.51 -16.92
N LYS A 391 -8.86 -3.47 -16.84
CA LYS A 391 -9.69 -4.58 -16.37
C LYS A 391 -9.64 -5.75 -17.37
N GLU A 392 -9.69 -6.98 -16.86
CA GLU A 392 -9.82 -8.16 -17.68
C GLU A 392 -11.24 -8.24 -18.28
N ASN A 393 -11.30 -8.59 -19.54
CA ASN A 393 -12.53 -8.82 -20.28
C ASN A 393 -12.91 -10.32 -20.27
N VAL A 394 -14.04 -10.67 -20.89
CA VAL A 394 -14.56 -12.05 -20.96
C VAL A 394 -13.54 -12.99 -21.62
N ARG A 395 -12.87 -12.57 -22.69
CA ARG A 395 -11.83 -13.37 -23.37
C ARG A 395 -10.65 -13.66 -22.43
N ASP A 396 -10.22 -12.66 -21.67
CA ASP A 396 -9.14 -12.81 -20.69
C ASP A 396 -9.50 -13.88 -19.65
N ARG A 397 -10.75 -13.87 -19.17
CA ARG A 397 -11.25 -14.89 -18.21
C ARG A 397 -11.27 -16.29 -18.80
N PHE A 398 -11.62 -16.44 -20.09
CA PHE A 398 -11.57 -17.74 -20.77
C PHE A 398 -10.12 -18.22 -20.97
N ILE A 399 -9.17 -17.34 -21.22
CA ILE A 399 -7.74 -17.69 -21.28
C ILE A 399 -7.26 -18.12 -19.90
N GLN A 400 -7.52 -17.34 -18.85
CA GLN A 400 -7.19 -17.67 -17.45
C GLN A 400 -7.76 -19.03 -17.02
N GLY A 401 -8.99 -19.33 -17.41
CA GLY A 401 -9.65 -20.63 -17.16
C GLY A 401 -9.14 -21.78 -18.04
N GLY A 402 -8.26 -21.52 -19.02
CA GLY A 402 -7.75 -22.50 -19.96
C GLY A 402 -8.76 -23.01 -21.00
N ILE A 403 -9.86 -22.25 -21.20
CA ILE A 403 -10.88 -22.53 -22.21
C ILE A 403 -10.41 -22.04 -23.59
N MET A 404 -9.68 -20.93 -23.60
CA MET A 404 -9.08 -20.36 -24.82
C MET A 404 -7.55 -20.44 -24.76
N PRO A 405 -6.88 -20.54 -25.94
CA PRO A 405 -5.42 -20.53 -25.97
C PRO A 405 -4.86 -19.15 -25.56
N VAL A 406 -3.64 -19.14 -25.00
CA VAL A 406 -2.87 -17.94 -24.72
C VAL A 406 -2.51 -17.19 -26.02
N ARG A 407 -2.38 -15.88 -25.91
CA ARG A 407 -1.88 -15.04 -27.02
C ARG A 407 -0.38 -15.14 -27.09
N MET A 408 0.15 -15.32 -28.30
CA MET A 408 1.61 -15.43 -28.50
C MET A 408 2.25 -14.08 -28.83
N LYS A 409 1.43 -13.09 -29.19
CA LYS A 409 1.93 -11.75 -29.61
C LYS A 409 1.79 -10.76 -28.47
N ASP A 410 2.90 -10.15 -28.09
CA ASP A 410 2.95 -9.07 -27.13
C ASP A 410 2.56 -7.72 -27.76
N LEU A 411 2.24 -6.76 -26.92
CA LEU A 411 2.02 -5.37 -27.29
C LEU A 411 3.37 -4.67 -27.55
N THR A 412 3.38 -3.72 -28.46
CA THR A 412 4.54 -2.83 -28.60
C THR A 412 4.72 -1.97 -27.36
N LYS A 413 5.95 -1.48 -27.13
CA LYS A 413 6.26 -0.56 -26.04
C LYS A 413 5.29 0.63 -26.00
N ASP A 414 5.10 1.29 -27.13
CA ASP A 414 4.23 2.46 -27.24
C ASP A 414 2.78 2.12 -26.87
N THR A 415 2.27 0.95 -27.30
CA THR A 415 0.91 0.49 -26.95
C THR A 415 0.78 0.22 -25.44
N LYS A 416 1.83 -0.29 -24.80
CA LYS A 416 1.87 -0.49 -23.34
C LYS A 416 1.87 0.85 -22.60
N GLU A 417 2.68 1.83 -23.03
CA GLU A 417 2.75 3.17 -22.44
C GLU A 417 1.41 3.93 -22.55
N LEU A 418 0.66 3.76 -23.63
CA LEU A 418 -0.71 4.30 -23.78
C LEU A 418 -1.73 3.72 -22.77
N LYS A 419 -1.37 2.72 -21.98
CA LYS A 419 -2.21 2.18 -20.89
C LYS A 419 -1.90 2.79 -19.53
N TYR A 420 -0.85 3.58 -19.43
CA TYR A 420 -0.52 4.31 -18.22
C TYR A 420 -1.48 5.48 -18.02
N TYR A 421 -1.72 5.84 -16.77
CA TYR A 421 -2.42 7.07 -16.46
C TYR A 421 -1.66 8.27 -17.02
N THR A 422 -2.37 9.10 -17.78
CA THR A 422 -1.84 10.36 -18.25
C THR A 422 -1.92 11.43 -17.17
N ARG A 423 -1.24 12.55 -17.39
CA ARG A 423 -1.31 13.70 -16.49
C ARG A 423 -2.71 14.31 -16.45
N GLU A 424 -3.43 14.29 -17.58
CA GLU A 424 -4.81 14.74 -17.70
C GLU A 424 -5.78 13.84 -16.93
N GLU A 425 -5.51 12.53 -16.87
CA GLU A 425 -6.31 11.58 -16.06
C GLU A 425 -5.99 11.69 -14.56
N ASP A 426 -4.76 12.03 -14.20
CA ASP A 426 -4.36 12.27 -12.81
C ASP A 426 -4.88 13.62 -12.30
N TYR A 427 -4.85 14.66 -13.14
CA TYR A 427 -5.18 16.04 -12.78
C TYR A 427 -6.20 16.68 -13.75
N PRO A 428 -7.43 16.14 -13.86
CA PRO A 428 -8.41 16.56 -14.86
C PRO A 428 -8.87 18.01 -14.69
N TRP A 429 -8.81 18.59 -13.50
CA TRP A 429 -9.16 19.99 -13.24
C TRP A 429 -8.25 20.98 -13.98
N LYS A 430 -7.02 20.57 -14.36
CA LYS A 430 -6.10 21.41 -15.13
C LYS A 430 -6.63 21.70 -16.55
N ALA A 431 -7.47 20.82 -17.08
CA ALA A 431 -8.12 20.98 -18.38
C ALA A 431 -9.57 21.47 -18.26
N GLU A 432 -10.32 20.98 -17.25
CA GLU A 432 -11.75 21.30 -17.06
C GLU A 432 -11.96 22.60 -16.24
N GLY A 433 -10.95 23.04 -15.48
CA GLY A 433 -10.96 24.26 -14.66
C GLY A 433 -11.44 24.05 -13.23
N LEU A 434 -10.91 24.88 -12.31
CA LEU A 434 -11.37 25.01 -10.91
C LEU A 434 -12.48 26.07 -10.82
N ARG A 435 -13.35 25.92 -9.82
CA ARG A 435 -14.42 26.88 -9.49
C ARG A 435 -13.92 28.03 -8.62
#